data_f361211846abb487bbae26eb516c5102
#
_entry.id   f361211846abb487bbae26eb516c5102
#
_cell.length_a   1.000
_cell.length_b   1.000
_cell.length_c   1.000
_cell.angle_alpha   90.00
_cell.angle_beta   90.00
_cell.angle_gamma   90.00
#
_symmetry.space_group_name_H-M   'P 1'
#
loop_
_entity.id
_entity.type
_entity.pdbx_description
1 polymer ?
#
loop_
_entity_poly.entity_id
_entity_poly.type
_entity_poly.pdbx_seq_one_letter_code
_entity_poly.pdbx_strand_id
1 'polypeptide(L)'
;NKLMELAESEDGLKKLYEEANKIDPEATKKISSNDKKRIVRILEIYKATGKNKTEQEILSRQKGVDYDFKVFGIDMERSKLYVRINLRVDIMLKQGLENEVNNLISKYSEFPTAMQGLGYKEVVEFFEGKISHEEMIEKIKQESRRYAKRQLTWFRKNKETIWLDSQNGVD
;
A
#
# COMPACT_ATOMS: atom_id res chain seq x y z
N ASN A 1 13.25 -9.91 -11.91
CA ASN A 1 12.86 -11.12 -11.15
C ASN A 1 12.14 -12.08 -12.11
N LYS A 2 12.77 -13.23 -12.42
CA LYS A 2 12.27 -14.21 -13.40
C LYS A 2 10.81 -14.63 -13.17
N LEU A 3 10.35 -14.72 -11.92
CA LEU A 3 8.97 -15.07 -11.62
C LEU A 3 8.01 -13.93 -11.99
N MET A 4 8.40 -12.68 -11.78
CA MET A 4 7.59 -11.53 -12.19
C MET A 4 7.51 -11.40 -13.70
N GLU A 5 8.61 -11.61 -14.41
CA GLU A 5 8.64 -11.63 -15.88
C GLU A 5 7.71 -12.71 -16.46
N LEU A 6 7.75 -13.91 -15.85
CA LEU A 6 6.86 -15.00 -16.26
C LEU A 6 5.37 -14.66 -15.97
N ALA A 7 5.10 -13.96 -14.89
CA ALA A 7 3.74 -13.53 -14.51
C ALA A 7 3.16 -12.43 -15.42
N GLU A 8 3.94 -11.83 -16.33
CA GLU A 8 3.44 -10.83 -17.25
C GLU A 8 2.57 -11.43 -18.38
N SER A 9 2.80 -12.70 -18.74
CA SER A 9 1.93 -13.42 -19.68
C SER A 9 0.80 -14.14 -18.94
N GLU A 10 -0.35 -14.26 -19.59
CA GLU A 10 -1.54 -14.94 -19.03
C GLU A 10 -1.25 -16.42 -18.74
N ASP A 11 -0.63 -17.12 -19.70
CA ASP A 11 -0.22 -18.53 -19.53
C ASP A 11 0.82 -18.71 -18.42
N GLY A 12 1.77 -17.78 -18.30
CA GLY A 12 2.77 -17.80 -17.25
C GLY A 12 2.15 -17.61 -15.88
N LEU A 13 1.25 -16.63 -15.75
CA LEU A 13 0.55 -16.38 -14.50
C LEU A 13 -0.29 -17.58 -14.06
N LYS A 14 -1.00 -18.22 -14.98
CA LYS A 14 -1.78 -19.42 -14.71
C LYS A 14 -0.91 -20.57 -14.20
N LYS A 15 0.24 -20.84 -14.84
CA LYS A 15 1.20 -21.85 -14.39
C LYS A 15 1.75 -21.55 -13.00
N LEU A 16 2.10 -20.29 -12.72
CA LEU A 16 2.58 -19.87 -11.40
C LEU A 16 1.49 -20.01 -10.33
N TYR A 17 0.24 -19.72 -10.66
CA TYR A 17 -0.88 -19.95 -9.72
C TYR A 17 -1.09 -21.42 -9.42
N GLU A 18 -1.03 -22.29 -10.43
CA GLU A 18 -1.14 -23.76 -10.24
C GLU A 18 0.03 -24.30 -9.40
N GLU A 19 1.26 -23.81 -9.63
CA GLU A 19 2.43 -24.16 -8.81
C GLU A 19 2.26 -23.69 -7.37
N ALA A 20 1.84 -22.44 -7.18
CA ALA A 20 1.58 -21.89 -5.84
C ALA A 20 0.46 -22.66 -5.11
N ASN A 21 -0.58 -23.09 -5.84
CA ASN A 21 -1.68 -23.87 -5.27
C ASN A 21 -1.25 -25.28 -4.84
N LYS A 22 -0.31 -25.90 -5.55
CA LYS A 22 0.28 -27.17 -5.13
C LYS A 22 1.13 -27.04 -3.86
N ILE A 23 1.83 -25.92 -3.72
CA ILE A 23 2.71 -25.66 -2.58
C ILE A 23 1.94 -25.21 -1.34
N ASP A 24 0.98 -24.29 -1.53
CA ASP A 24 0.20 -23.68 -0.43
C ASP A 24 -1.26 -23.42 -0.85
N PRO A 25 -2.11 -24.47 -0.82
CA PRO A 25 -3.53 -24.35 -1.15
C PRO A 25 -4.27 -23.35 -0.24
N GLU A 26 -3.86 -23.27 1.04
CA GLU A 26 -4.52 -22.38 2.01
C GLU A 26 -4.18 -20.89 1.76
N ALA A 27 -2.98 -20.59 1.31
CA ALA A 27 -2.63 -19.23 0.92
C ALA A 27 -3.31 -18.83 -0.40
N THR A 28 -3.40 -19.75 -1.38
CA THR A 28 -4.00 -19.47 -2.69
C THR A 28 -5.51 -19.28 -2.62
N LYS A 29 -6.23 -19.98 -1.74
CA LYS A 29 -7.67 -19.74 -1.49
C LYS A 29 -7.98 -18.28 -1.07
N LYS A 30 -7.02 -17.58 -0.50
CA LYS A 30 -7.19 -16.22 0.03
C LYS A 30 -6.84 -15.11 -0.98
N ILE A 31 -6.40 -15.47 -2.18
CA ILE A 31 -5.96 -14.52 -3.20
C ILE A 31 -6.65 -14.78 -4.54
N SER A 32 -6.75 -13.74 -5.37
CA SER A 32 -7.22 -13.89 -6.75
C SER A 32 -6.14 -14.58 -7.61
N SER A 33 -6.57 -15.42 -8.56
CA SER A 33 -5.69 -16.01 -9.58
C SER A 33 -4.99 -14.96 -10.46
N ASN A 34 -5.47 -13.71 -10.46
CA ASN A 34 -4.90 -12.59 -11.19
C ASN A 34 -3.96 -11.72 -10.34
N ASP A 35 -3.77 -12.04 -9.05
CA ASP A 35 -2.88 -11.28 -8.18
C ASP A 35 -1.43 -11.73 -8.32
N LYS A 36 -0.78 -11.24 -9.39
CA LYS A 36 0.61 -11.55 -9.76
C LYS A 36 1.56 -11.44 -8.56
N LYS A 37 1.48 -10.33 -7.82
CA LYS A 37 2.39 -10.04 -6.70
C LYS A 37 2.27 -11.07 -5.58
N ARG A 38 1.05 -11.43 -5.23
CA ARG A 38 0.81 -12.41 -4.14
C ARG A 38 1.15 -13.83 -4.55
N ILE A 39 0.86 -14.20 -5.79
CA ILE A 39 1.24 -15.51 -6.36
C ILE A 39 2.75 -15.67 -6.34
N VAL A 40 3.48 -14.71 -6.91
CA VAL A 40 4.95 -14.71 -6.93
C VAL A 40 5.50 -14.76 -5.50
N ARG A 41 4.92 -14.01 -4.55
CA ARG A 41 5.37 -14.00 -3.16
C ARG A 41 5.26 -15.35 -2.47
N ILE A 42 4.21 -16.14 -2.74
CA ILE A 42 4.09 -17.51 -2.21
C ILE A 42 5.26 -18.37 -2.69
N LEU A 43 5.56 -18.30 -3.98
CA LEU A 43 6.65 -19.08 -4.58
C LEU A 43 8.04 -18.63 -4.12
N GLU A 44 8.25 -17.33 -3.95
CA GLU A 44 9.51 -16.78 -3.41
C GLU A 44 9.79 -17.28 -1.99
N ILE A 45 8.77 -17.25 -1.12
CA ILE A 45 8.90 -17.75 0.25
C ILE A 45 9.32 -19.23 0.24
N TYR A 46 8.63 -20.04 -0.55
CA TYR A 46 8.96 -21.46 -0.64
C TYR A 46 10.37 -21.70 -1.18
N LYS A 47 10.75 -21.01 -2.26
CA LYS A 47 12.10 -21.13 -2.84
C LYS A 47 13.21 -20.69 -1.89
N ALA A 48 12.93 -19.69 -1.06
CA ALA A 48 13.93 -19.14 -0.13
C ALA A 48 14.07 -19.98 1.16
N THR A 49 12.98 -20.60 1.62
CA THR A 49 12.93 -21.19 2.98
C THR A 49 12.66 -22.69 3.00
N GLY A 50 12.24 -23.28 1.89
CA GLY A 50 11.76 -24.67 1.81
C GLY A 50 10.40 -24.90 2.52
N LYS A 51 9.80 -23.86 3.10
CA LYS A 51 8.50 -23.92 3.79
C LYS A 51 7.48 -23.08 3.04
N ASN A 52 6.21 -23.51 3.09
CA ASN A 52 5.14 -22.75 2.46
C ASN A 52 4.79 -21.49 3.31
N LYS A 53 4.08 -20.55 2.70
CA LYS A 53 3.73 -19.26 3.34
C LYS A 53 2.88 -19.45 4.59
N THR A 54 1.92 -20.38 4.56
CA THR A 54 1.04 -20.70 5.69
C THR A 54 1.83 -21.25 6.88
N GLU A 55 2.78 -22.17 6.64
CA GLU A 55 3.70 -22.66 7.68
C GLU A 55 4.56 -21.55 8.29
N GLN A 56 5.09 -20.65 7.45
CA GLN A 56 5.88 -19.51 7.93
C GLN A 56 5.04 -18.56 8.81
N GLU A 57 3.79 -18.30 8.44
CA GLU A 57 2.87 -17.49 9.25
C GLU A 57 2.56 -18.15 10.60
N ILE A 58 2.34 -19.47 10.62
CA ILE A 58 2.13 -20.21 11.87
C ILE A 58 3.36 -20.13 12.77
N LEU A 59 4.54 -20.41 12.24
CA LEU A 59 5.79 -20.35 12.99
C LEU A 59 6.07 -18.94 13.54
N SER A 60 5.83 -17.91 12.75
CA SER A 60 6.02 -16.53 13.20
C SER A 60 5.08 -16.12 14.34
N ARG A 61 3.87 -16.68 14.39
CA ARG A 61 2.90 -16.44 15.47
C ARG A 61 3.18 -17.25 16.73
N GLN A 62 3.79 -18.43 16.59
CA GLN A 62 4.18 -19.27 17.73
C GLN A 62 5.35 -18.68 18.50
N LYS A 63 6.22 -17.93 17.82
CA LYS A 63 7.30 -17.19 18.46
C LYS A 63 6.70 -15.99 19.16
N GLY A 64 6.48 -16.11 20.47
CA GLY A 64 5.98 -15.02 21.30
C GLY A 64 6.80 -13.75 21.10
N VAL A 65 6.19 -12.61 21.32
CA VAL A 65 6.86 -11.30 21.25
C VAL A 65 7.30 -10.94 22.66
N ASP A 66 8.59 -10.69 22.85
CA ASP A 66 9.17 -10.37 24.16
C ASP A 66 8.84 -8.93 24.66
N TYR A 67 7.85 -8.28 24.01
CA TYR A 67 7.49 -6.88 24.30
C TYR A 67 5.99 -6.74 24.59
N ASP A 68 5.66 -5.86 25.53
CA ASP A 68 4.28 -5.40 25.76
C ASP A 68 4.00 -4.19 24.85
N PHE A 69 3.12 -4.37 23.86
CA PHE A 69 2.79 -3.32 22.90
C PHE A 69 1.51 -2.58 23.32
N LYS A 70 1.60 -1.26 23.39
CA LYS A 70 0.45 -0.38 23.49
C LYS A 70 0.25 0.30 22.14
N VAL A 71 -0.91 0.11 21.53
CA VAL A 71 -1.26 0.72 20.25
C VAL A 71 -2.20 1.88 20.51
N PHE A 72 -1.77 3.08 20.13
CA PHE A 72 -2.58 4.30 20.21
C PHE A 72 -3.03 4.71 18.82
N GLY A 73 -4.31 5.06 18.68
CA GLY A 73 -4.87 5.63 17.47
C GLY A 73 -5.42 7.03 17.75
N ILE A 74 -5.22 7.96 16.85
CA ILE A 74 -5.83 9.29 16.94
C ILE A 74 -7.18 9.22 16.22
N ASP A 75 -8.26 9.46 16.95
CA ASP A 75 -9.59 9.59 16.36
C ASP A 75 -9.92 11.06 16.08
N MET A 76 -10.59 11.27 14.96
CA MET A 76 -11.04 12.57 14.52
C MET A 76 -12.34 12.43 13.76
N GLU A 77 -13.24 13.37 13.94
CA GLU A 77 -14.46 13.46 13.16
C GLU A 77 -14.14 13.47 11.65
N ARG A 78 -14.83 12.62 10.88
CA ARG A 78 -14.52 12.40 9.45
C ARG A 78 -14.54 13.70 8.64
N SER A 79 -15.48 14.58 8.87
CA SER A 79 -15.58 15.86 8.16
C SER A 79 -14.32 16.71 8.39
N LYS A 80 -13.88 16.84 9.64
CA LYS A 80 -12.67 17.57 10.03
C LYS A 80 -11.41 16.94 9.45
N LEU A 81 -11.32 15.60 9.48
CA LEU A 81 -10.20 14.86 8.88
C LEU A 81 -10.10 15.16 7.37
N TYR A 82 -11.22 15.17 6.66
CA TYR A 82 -11.22 15.41 5.21
C TYR A 82 -10.85 16.86 4.88
N VAL A 83 -11.29 17.83 5.66
CA VAL A 83 -10.85 19.24 5.51
C VAL A 83 -9.32 19.34 5.70
N ARG A 84 -8.77 18.73 6.75
CA ARG A 84 -7.31 18.72 6.99
C ARG A 84 -6.52 18.03 5.88
N ILE A 85 -7.03 16.92 5.36
CA ILE A 85 -6.40 16.22 4.23
C ILE A 85 -6.37 17.13 3.00
N ASN A 86 -7.49 17.75 2.65
CA ASN A 86 -7.55 18.64 1.50
C ASN A 86 -6.60 19.83 1.64
N LEU A 87 -6.62 20.49 2.81
CA LEU A 87 -5.71 21.59 3.11
C LEU A 87 -4.23 21.16 3.02
N ARG A 88 -3.89 19.97 3.51
CA ARG A 88 -2.53 19.45 3.39
C ARG A 88 -2.09 19.29 1.94
N VAL A 89 -2.97 18.78 1.06
CA VAL A 89 -2.66 18.68 -0.37
C VAL A 89 -2.40 20.06 -0.97
N ASP A 90 -3.22 21.06 -0.66
CA ASP A 90 -3.03 22.42 -1.14
C ASP A 90 -1.69 23.02 -0.65
N ILE A 91 -1.31 22.71 0.60
CA ILE A 91 -0.01 23.12 1.16
C ILE A 91 1.14 22.40 0.44
N MET A 92 1.06 21.10 0.20
CA MET A 92 2.10 20.33 -0.50
C MET A 92 2.35 20.88 -1.91
N LEU A 93 1.30 21.21 -2.64
CA LEU A 93 1.40 21.83 -3.97
C LEU A 93 2.10 23.19 -3.89
N LYS A 94 1.70 24.05 -2.94
CA LYS A 94 2.36 25.34 -2.69
C LYS A 94 3.83 25.22 -2.29
N GLN A 95 4.19 24.15 -1.61
CA GLN A 95 5.57 23.84 -1.19
C GLN A 95 6.40 23.22 -2.30
N GLY A 96 5.83 22.97 -3.48
CA GLY A 96 6.55 22.55 -4.67
C GLY A 96 6.55 21.06 -4.94
N LEU A 97 5.50 20.34 -4.56
CA LEU A 97 5.35 18.91 -4.90
C LEU A 97 5.59 18.61 -6.38
N GLU A 98 5.08 19.46 -7.28
CA GLU A 98 5.27 19.30 -8.71
C GLU A 98 6.75 19.42 -9.11
N ASN A 99 7.46 20.42 -8.54
CA ASN A 99 8.89 20.60 -8.78
C ASN A 99 9.72 19.44 -8.24
N GLU A 100 9.34 18.90 -7.08
CA GLU A 100 9.99 17.72 -6.49
C GLU A 100 9.86 16.52 -7.42
N VAL A 101 8.65 16.22 -7.90
CA VAL A 101 8.40 15.10 -8.83
C VAL A 101 9.14 15.31 -10.15
N ASN A 102 9.10 16.51 -10.72
CA ASN A 102 9.80 16.83 -11.95
C ASN A 102 11.32 16.64 -11.84
N ASN A 103 11.92 17.09 -10.73
CA ASN A 103 13.34 16.90 -10.46
C ASN A 103 13.71 15.41 -10.33
N LEU A 104 12.84 14.61 -9.72
CA LEU A 104 13.06 13.15 -9.62
C LEU A 104 12.98 12.48 -10.98
N ILE A 105 11.96 12.80 -11.79
CA ILE A 105 11.81 12.24 -13.14
C ILE A 105 13.01 12.61 -14.02
N SER A 106 13.50 13.83 -13.91
CA SER A 106 14.66 14.29 -14.71
C SER A 106 15.98 13.63 -14.28
N LYS A 107 16.08 13.24 -13.01
CA LYS A 107 17.33 12.69 -12.44
C LYS A 107 17.45 11.17 -12.59
N TYR A 108 16.33 10.46 -12.63
CA TYR A 108 16.34 9.00 -12.62
C TYR A 108 15.51 8.47 -13.79
N SER A 109 15.99 7.43 -14.46
CA SER A 109 15.33 6.78 -15.60
C SER A 109 14.32 5.71 -15.19
N GLU A 110 14.45 5.15 -13.99
CA GLU A 110 13.60 4.08 -13.49
C GLU A 110 13.09 4.36 -12.06
N PHE A 111 11.78 4.21 -11.87
CA PHE A 111 11.11 4.45 -10.58
C PHE A 111 10.14 3.31 -10.24
N PRO A 112 10.63 2.13 -9.89
CA PRO A 112 9.75 0.96 -9.75
C PRO A 112 8.73 1.10 -8.61
N THR A 113 8.98 1.93 -7.60
CA THR A 113 8.12 2.07 -6.41
C THR A 113 7.77 3.50 -6.02
N ALA A 114 8.72 4.44 -6.10
CA ALA A 114 8.51 5.80 -5.59
C ALA A 114 7.39 6.54 -6.33
N MET A 115 7.33 6.42 -7.65
CA MET A 115 6.28 7.08 -8.47
C MET A 115 4.90 6.42 -8.38
N GLN A 116 4.76 5.30 -7.66
CA GLN A 116 3.46 4.74 -7.30
C GLN A 116 2.92 5.33 -5.99
N GLY A 117 3.70 6.17 -5.31
CA GLY A 117 3.30 6.89 -4.12
C GLY A 117 2.15 7.86 -4.41
N LEU A 118 1.25 7.97 -3.45
CA LEU A 118 0.11 8.87 -3.51
C LEU A 118 0.60 10.32 -3.58
N GLY A 119 0.11 11.08 -4.53
CA GLY A 119 0.57 12.41 -4.90
C GLY A 119 1.56 12.37 -6.08
N TYR A 120 2.56 11.52 -6.05
CA TYR A 120 3.55 11.41 -7.13
C TYR A 120 2.97 10.85 -8.42
N LYS A 121 2.19 9.77 -8.30
CA LYS A 121 1.54 9.14 -9.45
C LYS A 121 0.65 10.12 -10.21
N GLU A 122 -0.14 10.91 -9.49
CA GLU A 122 -1.07 11.86 -10.06
C GLU A 122 -0.34 13.02 -10.74
N VAL A 123 0.77 13.49 -10.15
CA VAL A 123 1.63 14.51 -10.78
C VAL A 123 2.29 13.97 -12.06
N VAL A 124 2.73 12.71 -12.07
CA VAL A 124 3.25 12.07 -13.30
C VAL A 124 2.18 12.00 -14.38
N GLU A 125 0.95 11.59 -14.07
CA GLU A 125 -0.16 11.55 -15.01
C GLU A 125 -0.47 12.95 -15.61
N PHE A 126 -0.33 14.00 -14.80
CA PHE A 126 -0.46 15.38 -15.26
C PHE A 126 0.67 15.77 -16.22
N PHE A 127 1.93 15.50 -15.90
CA PHE A 127 3.07 15.78 -16.78
C PHE A 127 3.02 15.00 -18.09
N GLU A 128 2.43 13.81 -18.08
CA GLU A 128 2.18 13.02 -19.28
C GLU A 128 0.97 13.52 -20.11
N GLY A 129 0.27 14.56 -19.67
CA GLY A 129 -0.90 15.13 -20.34
C GLY A 129 -2.14 14.24 -20.28
N LYS A 130 -2.18 13.26 -19.36
CA LYS A 130 -3.31 12.32 -19.20
C LYS A 130 -4.50 12.94 -18.45
N ILE A 131 -4.22 13.90 -17.60
CA ILE A 131 -5.21 14.62 -16.79
C ILE A 131 -4.86 16.11 -16.72
N SER A 132 -5.85 16.97 -16.47
CA SER A 132 -5.61 18.40 -16.24
C SER A 132 -5.02 18.65 -14.86
N HIS A 133 -4.53 19.87 -14.63
CA HIS A 133 -3.99 20.27 -13.32
C HIS A 133 -5.07 20.23 -12.22
N GLU A 134 -6.27 20.66 -12.52
CA GLU A 134 -7.42 20.62 -11.61
C GLU A 134 -7.80 19.18 -11.26
N GLU A 135 -7.83 18.30 -12.27
CA GLU A 135 -8.11 16.87 -12.06
C GLU A 135 -7.04 16.20 -11.21
N MET A 136 -5.75 16.55 -11.42
CA MET A 136 -4.64 16.08 -10.59
C MET A 136 -4.86 16.42 -9.12
N ILE A 137 -5.16 17.69 -8.81
CA ILE A 137 -5.39 18.16 -7.43
C ILE A 137 -6.53 17.39 -6.78
N GLU A 138 -7.68 17.31 -7.46
CA GLU A 138 -8.84 16.62 -6.91
C GLU A 138 -8.61 15.12 -6.75
N LYS A 139 -7.86 14.51 -7.64
CA LYS A 139 -7.48 13.09 -7.57
C LYS A 139 -6.58 12.82 -6.37
N ILE A 140 -5.56 13.66 -6.11
CA ILE A 140 -4.70 13.55 -4.92
C ILE A 140 -5.53 13.68 -3.65
N LYS A 141 -6.43 14.66 -3.55
CA LYS A 141 -7.33 14.84 -2.41
C LYS A 141 -8.22 13.61 -2.19
N GLN A 142 -8.84 13.11 -3.26
CA GLN A 142 -9.73 11.96 -3.20
C GLN A 142 -8.99 10.68 -2.74
N GLU A 143 -7.85 10.38 -3.36
CA GLU A 143 -7.07 9.19 -3.00
C GLU A 143 -6.50 9.28 -1.58
N SER A 144 -6.12 10.49 -1.12
CA SER A 144 -5.71 10.72 0.27
C SER A 144 -6.84 10.43 1.26
N ARG A 145 -8.08 10.88 0.97
CA ARG A 145 -9.26 10.56 1.79
C ARG A 145 -9.56 9.05 1.79
N ARG A 146 -9.43 8.38 0.63
CA ARG A 146 -9.59 6.92 0.51
C ARG A 146 -8.53 6.17 1.32
N TYR A 147 -7.29 6.65 1.28
CA TYR A 147 -6.19 6.08 2.06
C TYR A 147 -6.44 6.20 3.56
N ALA A 148 -6.84 7.38 4.05
CA ALA A 148 -7.20 7.60 5.44
C ALA A 148 -8.35 6.66 5.89
N LYS A 149 -9.38 6.46 5.05
CA LYS A 149 -10.45 5.51 5.34
C LYS A 149 -9.93 4.07 5.48
N ARG A 150 -9.02 3.65 4.60
CA ARG A 150 -8.39 2.30 4.68
C ARG A 150 -7.57 2.15 5.95
N GLN A 151 -6.78 3.16 6.35
CA GLN A 151 -6.02 3.15 7.59
C GLN A 151 -6.92 3.00 8.81
N LEU A 152 -7.97 3.83 8.94
CA LEU A 152 -8.92 3.74 10.05
C LEU A 152 -9.60 2.36 10.12
N THR A 153 -9.99 1.80 8.97
CA THR A 153 -10.59 0.46 8.90
C THR A 153 -9.60 -0.61 9.38
N TRP A 154 -8.33 -0.47 9.05
CA TRP A 154 -7.28 -1.41 9.47
C TRP A 154 -7.01 -1.32 10.98
N PHE A 155 -6.81 -0.12 11.52
CA PHE A 155 -6.56 0.08 12.95
C PHE A 155 -7.75 -0.32 13.82
N ARG A 156 -8.98 -0.08 13.38
CA ARG A 156 -10.21 -0.47 14.11
C ARG A 156 -10.42 -1.99 14.20
N LYS A 157 -9.70 -2.80 13.44
CA LYS A 157 -9.71 -4.26 13.60
C LYS A 157 -9.00 -4.71 14.86
N ASN A 158 -8.02 -3.97 15.32
CA ASN A 158 -7.35 -4.24 16.59
C ASN A 158 -8.18 -3.68 17.75
N LYS A 159 -8.82 -4.55 18.52
CA LYS A 159 -9.68 -4.19 19.66
C LYS A 159 -8.90 -3.59 20.84
N GLU A 160 -7.58 -3.80 20.87
CA GLU A 160 -6.69 -3.29 21.93
C GLU A 160 -6.19 -1.87 21.63
N THR A 161 -6.54 -1.29 20.49
CA THR A 161 -6.17 0.08 20.14
C THR A 161 -6.86 1.07 21.09
N ILE A 162 -6.06 1.85 21.80
CA ILE A 162 -6.50 2.96 22.66
C ILE A 162 -6.68 4.18 21.76
N TRP A 163 -7.93 4.62 21.58
CA TRP A 163 -8.24 5.77 20.76
C TRP A 163 -8.21 7.06 21.55
N LEU A 164 -7.41 8.01 21.07
CA LEU A 164 -7.27 9.35 21.62
C LEU A 164 -8.08 10.34 20.77
N ASP A 165 -8.93 11.14 21.41
CA ASP A 165 -9.66 12.19 20.72
C ASP A 165 -8.74 13.35 20.38
N SER A 166 -8.61 13.65 19.09
CA SER A 166 -7.78 14.76 18.61
C SER A 166 -8.25 16.14 19.01
N GLN A 167 -9.46 16.26 19.59
CA GLN A 167 -10.03 17.56 20.02
C GLN A 167 -9.67 17.90 21.47
N ASN A 168 -9.34 16.89 22.27
CA ASN A 168 -9.08 17.07 23.70
C ASN A 168 -7.60 17.28 24.04
N GLY A 169 -6.74 17.54 23.03
CA GLY A 169 -5.31 17.73 23.24
C GLY A 169 -4.66 16.54 23.95
N VAL A 170 -3.49 16.13 23.50
CA VAL A 170 -2.58 15.38 24.36
C VAL A 170 -1.75 16.46 25.02
N ASP A 171 -2.21 16.93 26.21
CA ASP A 171 -1.38 17.74 27.09
C ASP A 171 -0.19 16.92 27.62
#